data_069fde0508225ea2f4a52649388eb40d
#
_entry.id   069fde0508225ea2f4a52649388eb40d
#
_cell.length_a   1.000
_cell.length_b   1.000
_cell.length_c   1.000
_cell.angle_alpha   90.00
_cell.angle_beta   90.00
_cell.angle_gamma   90.00
#
_symmetry.space_group_name_H-M   'P 1'
#
loop_
_entity.id
_entity.type
_entity.pdbx_description
1 polymer ?
#
loop_
_entity_poly.entity_id
_entity_poly.type
_entity_poly.pdbx_seq_one_letter_code
_entity_poly.pdbx_strand_id
1 'polypeptide(L)'
;MCPQFIGGAGCMLKISHVSRRFGNKLAVDDVTLEIPQGQMVGVIGRSGAGKSTLLRMINRLADVSSGSISYGKVPVSTLRGQALRNWQRDCAMIFQQFNLVPRLDVITNVMLGRLNGRNPVLNLLQIFTTEEQLHALKALERLDIAATATQWAQTLSGGQQQRVAIARALMQGPKMILADEPIASLDPRNAQIVMDSLRDINAEGITVITNLHTLDTARAYCERIIGMAAGKVVFDGTPDELTSEVARTIYGADGLKEALTSTAIAPIAPRVPIATPTA
;
A
#
# COMPACT_ATOMS: atom_id res chain seq x y z
N MET A 1 8.26 -26.31 -1.42
CA MET A 1 9.71 -25.96 -1.47
C MET A 1 9.77 -24.49 -1.81
N CYS A 2 10.08 -23.59 -0.85
CA CYS A 2 10.15 -22.15 -1.11
C CYS A 2 11.40 -21.85 -1.97
N PRO A 3 11.30 -20.98 -2.98
CA PRO A 3 12.48 -20.50 -3.69
C PRO A 3 13.33 -19.64 -2.71
N GLN A 4 14.61 -19.99 -2.61
CA GLN A 4 15.59 -19.23 -1.82
C GLN A 4 15.89 -17.91 -2.54
N PHE A 5 15.30 -16.81 -2.07
CA PHE A 5 15.75 -15.47 -2.44
C PHE A 5 17.03 -15.15 -1.65
N ILE A 6 18.16 -15.16 -2.36
CA ILE A 6 19.47 -14.73 -1.85
C ILE A 6 19.48 -13.20 -1.91
N GLY A 7 19.22 -12.54 -0.79
CA GLY A 7 19.35 -11.11 -0.62
C GLY A 7 19.63 -10.79 0.84
N GLY A 8 20.67 -10.00 1.11
CA GLY A 8 21.28 -9.72 2.39
C GLY A 8 20.31 -9.45 3.54
N ALA A 9 20.81 -9.46 4.78
CA ALA A 9 20.09 -9.33 6.05
C ALA A 9 19.27 -8.01 6.20
N GLY A 10 18.36 -7.75 5.26
CA GLY A 10 17.39 -6.66 5.29
C GLY A 10 16.24 -6.98 6.26
N CYS A 11 15.58 -5.95 6.76
CA CYS A 11 14.38 -6.13 7.55
C CYS A 11 13.31 -6.87 6.73
N MET A 12 12.71 -7.90 7.30
CA MET A 12 11.68 -8.73 6.68
C MET A 12 10.38 -8.63 7.48
N LEU A 13 9.28 -8.46 6.78
CA LEU A 13 7.96 -8.64 7.39
C LEU A 13 7.68 -10.12 7.50
N LYS A 14 7.47 -10.59 8.73
CA LYS A 14 7.12 -11.98 9.02
C LYS A 14 5.74 -12.05 9.65
N ILE A 15 4.88 -12.83 9.04
CA ILE A 15 3.53 -13.15 9.49
C ILE A 15 3.53 -14.64 9.81
N SER A 16 3.21 -15.02 11.06
CA SER A 16 3.31 -16.40 11.53
C SER A 16 1.98 -16.86 12.11
N HIS A 17 1.32 -17.79 11.43
CA HIS A 17 0.05 -18.41 11.84
C HIS A 17 -1.03 -17.40 12.26
N VAL A 18 -1.15 -16.31 11.50
CA VAL A 18 -2.03 -15.20 11.84
C VAL A 18 -3.46 -15.51 11.43
N SER A 19 -4.37 -15.36 12.40
CA SER A 19 -5.81 -15.42 12.17
C SER A 19 -6.53 -14.20 12.71
N ARG A 20 -7.64 -13.82 12.07
CA ARG A 20 -8.54 -12.75 12.52
C ARG A 20 -10.00 -13.17 12.41
N ARG A 21 -10.68 -13.08 13.55
CA ARG A 21 -12.10 -13.38 13.68
C ARG A 21 -12.90 -12.10 14.00
N PHE A 22 -14.02 -11.92 13.36
CA PHE A 22 -15.03 -10.90 13.68
C PHE A 22 -16.35 -11.61 14.00
N GLY A 23 -16.70 -11.66 15.28
CA GLY A 23 -17.82 -12.48 15.74
C GLY A 23 -17.63 -13.95 15.31
N ASN A 24 -18.56 -14.50 14.56
CA ASN A 24 -18.47 -15.87 14.06
C ASN A 24 -17.73 -15.99 12.71
N LYS A 25 -17.40 -14.88 12.04
CA LYS A 25 -16.72 -14.90 10.75
C LYS A 25 -15.20 -14.89 10.92
N LEU A 26 -14.53 -15.90 10.38
CA LEU A 26 -13.08 -15.96 10.26
C LEU A 26 -12.69 -15.24 8.96
N ALA A 27 -12.12 -14.04 9.11
CA ALA A 27 -11.77 -13.18 7.96
C ALA A 27 -10.38 -13.47 7.41
N VAL A 28 -9.45 -13.89 8.28
CA VAL A 28 -8.11 -14.40 7.93
C VAL A 28 -7.89 -15.64 8.75
N ASP A 29 -7.41 -16.72 8.13
CA ASP A 29 -7.30 -18.05 8.70
C ASP A 29 -5.91 -18.63 8.46
N ASP A 30 -5.11 -18.71 9.52
CA ASP A 30 -3.79 -19.34 9.58
C ASP A 30 -2.81 -18.90 8.48
N VAL A 31 -2.68 -17.60 8.28
CA VAL A 31 -1.79 -17.04 7.26
C VAL A 31 -0.35 -16.99 7.77
N THR A 32 0.56 -17.58 7.00
CA THR A 32 2.01 -17.51 7.22
C THR A 32 2.69 -17.01 5.95
N LEU A 33 3.44 -15.87 6.07
CA LEU A 33 4.12 -15.21 4.96
C LEU A 33 5.42 -14.54 5.45
N GLU A 34 6.40 -14.49 4.58
CA GLU A 34 7.63 -13.72 4.78
C GLU A 34 7.85 -12.80 3.57
N ILE A 35 7.90 -11.48 3.79
CA ILE A 35 8.04 -10.49 2.72
C ILE A 35 9.33 -9.70 2.97
N PRO A 36 10.34 -9.85 2.09
CA PRO A 36 11.59 -9.10 2.15
C PRO A 36 11.36 -7.59 2.00
N GLN A 37 12.24 -6.78 2.59
CA GLN A 37 12.25 -5.34 2.37
C GLN A 37 12.53 -5.02 0.89
N GLY A 38 11.85 -3.99 0.39
CA GLY A 38 12.01 -3.50 -0.99
C GLY A 38 11.23 -4.30 -2.03
N GLN A 39 10.49 -5.34 -1.66
CA GLN A 39 9.69 -6.12 -2.59
C GLN A 39 8.36 -5.45 -2.93
N MET A 40 7.95 -5.50 -4.21
CA MET A 40 6.60 -5.12 -4.65
C MET A 40 5.70 -6.36 -4.72
N VAL A 41 4.69 -6.43 -3.84
CA VAL A 41 3.81 -7.59 -3.66
C VAL A 41 2.37 -7.23 -4.00
N GLY A 42 1.76 -8.00 -4.88
CA GLY A 42 0.33 -7.94 -5.18
C GLY A 42 -0.46 -8.96 -4.36
N VAL A 43 -1.48 -8.53 -3.64
CA VAL A 43 -2.42 -9.43 -2.97
C VAL A 43 -3.71 -9.45 -3.79
N ILE A 44 -4.08 -10.61 -4.31
CA ILE A 44 -5.23 -10.81 -5.18
C ILE A 44 -6.25 -11.78 -4.57
N GLY A 45 -7.49 -11.71 -5.04
CA GLY A 45 -8.57 -12.60 -4.60
C GLY A 45 -9.93 -11.91 -4.65
N ARG A 46 -11.00 -12.68 -4.54
CA ARG A 46 -12.38 -12.17 -4.57
C ARG A 46 -12.64 -11.14 -3.46
N SER A 47 -13.70 -10.34 -3.67
CA SER A 47 -14.22 -9.51 -2.57
C SER A 47 -14.55 -10.38 -1.36
N GLY A 48 -14.14 -9.94 -0.17
CA GLY A 48 -14.32 -10.71 1.07
C GLY A 48 -13.30 -11.84 1.30
N ALA A 49 -12.29 -12.04 0.45
CA ALA A 49 -11.24 -13.06 0.65
C ALA A 49 -10.30 -12.79 1.84
N GLY A 50 -10.38 -11.62 2.48
CA GLY A 50 -9.56 -11.28 3.65
C GLY A 50 -8.41 -10.30 3.36
N LYS A 51 -8.19 -9.87 2.13
CA LYS A 51 -7.08 -9.01 1.68
C LYS A 51 -6.94 -7.73 2.51
N SER A 52 -7.96 -6.89 2.55
CA SER A 52 -7.96 -5.63 3.33
C SER A 52 -7.79 -5.87 4.82
N THR A 53 -8.31 -6.99 5.35
CA THR A 53 -8.12 -7.38 6.75
C THR A 53 -6.65 -7.71 7.01
N LEU A 54 -5.99 -8.44 6.11
CA LEU A 54 -4.57 -8.76 6.21
C LEU A 54 -3.72 -7.47 6.24
N LEU A 55 -3.94 -6.54 5.30
CA LEU A 55 -3.22 -5.26 5.30
C LEU A 55 -3.45 -4.47 6.59
N ARG A 56 -4.69 -4.39 7.06
CA ARG A 56 -5.02 -3.70 8.32
C ARG A 56 -4.38 -4.34 9.56
N MET A 57 -4.17 -5.67 9.56
CA MET A 57 -3.44 -6.33 10.64
C MET A 57 -1.94 -6.01 10.58
N ILE A 58 -1.34 -5.94 9.39
CA ILE A 58 0.06 -5.54 9.21
C ILE A 58 0.28 -4.11 9.74
N ASN A 59 -0.59 -3.16 9.40
CA ASN A 59 -0.51 -1.78 9.91
C ASN A 59 -0.99 -1.65 11.37
N ARG A 60 -1.57 -2.69 11.98
CA ARG A 60 -2.17 -2.64 13.32
C ARG A 60 -3.39 -1.72 13.46
N LEU A 61 -4.12 -1.52 12.37
CA LEU A 61 -5.49 -0.98 12.40
C LEU A 61 -6.51 -2.04 12.81
N ALA A 62 -6.16 -3.31 12.68
CA ALA A 62 -6.88 -4.45 13.22
C ALA A 62 -5.91 -5.33 14.02
N ASP A 63 -6.35 -5.80 15.19
CA ASP A 63 -5.57 -6.74 15.99
C ASP A 63 -5.63 -8.14 15.40
N VAL A 64 -4.60 -8.95 15.63
CA VAL A 64 -4.62 -10.39 15.36
C VAL A 64 -5.46 -11.10 16.44
N SER A 65 -6.19 -12.14 16.08
CA SER A 65 -6.88 -13.02 17.06
C SER A 65 -5.94 -14.12 17.57
N SER A 66 -5.05 -14.60 16.70
CA SER A 66 -3.98 -15.55 17.03
C SER A 66 -2.80 -15.35 16.09
N GLY A 67 -1.65 -15.94 16.41
CA GLY A 67 -0.43 -15.79 15.66
C GLY A 67 0.34 -14.51 15.99
N SER A 68 1.33 -14.18 15.16
CA SER A 68 2.19 -13.01 15.39
C SER A 68 2.63 -12.37 14.09
N ILE A 69 2.85 -11.04 14.14
CA ILE A 69 3.44 -10.24 13.06
C ILE A 69 4.68 -9.57 13.63
N SER A 70 5.80 -9.64 12.89
CA SER A 70 7.03 -8.94 13.23
C SER A 70 7.66 -8.30 11.98
N TYR A 71 8.44 -7.24 12.18
CA TYR A 71 9.25 -6.59 11.14
C TYR A 71 10.70 -6.50 11.61
N GLY A 72 11.55 -7.33 11.05
CA GLY A 72 12.87 -7.58 11.61
C GLY A 72 12.75 -8.05 13.08
N LYS A 73 13.33 -7.28 14.01
CA LYS A 73 13.27 -7.56 15.46
C LYS A 73 12.06 -6.93 16.16
N VAL A 74 11.23 -6.15 15.46
CA VAL A 74 10.08 -5.45 16.06
C VAL A 74 8.87 -6.36 16.13
N PRO A 75 8.34 -6.71 17.31
CA PRO A 75 7.15 -7.57 17.48
C PRO A 75 5.87 -6.75 17.25
N VAL A 76 5.49 -6.55 15.99
CA VAL A 76 4.39 -5.65 15.57
C VAL A 76 3.07 -5.95 16.27
N SER A 77 2.71 -7.23 16.45
CA SER A 77 1.43 -7.64 17.06
C SER A 77 1.24 -7.15 18.48
N THR A 78 2.33 -6.89 19.23
CA THR A 78 2.27 -6.56 20.65
C THR A 78 2.52 -5.07 20.94
N LEU A 79 2.84 -4.27 19.92
CA LEU A 79 3.11 -2.85 20.07
C LEU A 79 1.91 -2.11 20.67
N ARG A 80 2.19 -1.10 21.53
CA ARG A 80 1.22 -0.21 22.17
C ARG A 80 1.75 1.23 22.22
N GLY A 81 0.86 2.17 22.43
CA GLY A 81 1.21 3.57 22.69
C GLY A 81 2.11 4.18 21.61
N GLN A 82 3.20 4.81 22.01
CA GLN A 82 4.11 5.50 21.09
C GLN A 82 4.80 4.55 20.11
N ALA A 83 5.17 3.33 20.56
CA ALA A 83 5.80 2.33 19.70
C ALA A 83 4.86 1.89 18.55
N LEU A 84 3.55 1.75 18.83
CA LEU A 84 2.54 1.47 17.82
C LEU A 84 2.41 2.64 16.82
N ARG A 85 2.37 3.88 17.31
CA ARG A 85 2.31 5.06 16.42
C ARG A 85 3.55 5.17 15.53
N ASN A 86 4.74 4.84 16.06
CA ASN A 86 5.98 4.81 15.28
C ASN A 86 5.93 3.73 14.19
N TRP A 87 5.39 2.55 14.51
CA TRP A 87 5.17 1.50 13.52
C TRP A 87 4.21 1.96 12.42
N GLN A 88 3.08 2.57 12.78
CA GLN A 88 2.09 3.07 11.81
C GLN A 88 2.64 4.19 10.93
N ARG A 89 3.62 4.97 11.40
CA ARG A 89 4.38 5.91 10.57
C ARG A 89 5.31 5.17 9.60
N ASP A 90 6.06 4.16 10.10
CA ASP A 90 7.02 3.40 9.29
C ASP A 90 6.31 2.47 8.28
N CYS A 91 5.05 2.14 8.53
CA CYS A 91 4.17 1.30 7.69
C CYS A 91 2.94 2.12 7.27
N ALA A 92 3.10 3.00 6.29
CA ALA A 92 2.03 3.89 5.83
C ALA A 92 0.92 3.11 5.10
N MET A 93 -0.33 3.59 5.22
CA MET A 93 -1.46 2.96 4.55
C MET A 93 -2.17 3.93 3.62
N ILE A 94 -2.40 3.47 2.39
CA ILE A 94 -3.22 4.10 1.37
C ILE A 94 -4.55 3.34 1.33
N PHE A 95 -5.65 4.03 1.53
CA PHE A 95 -6.98 3.44 1.61
C PHE A 95 -7.71 3.55 0.27
N GLN A 96 -8.66 2.66 0.03
CA GLN A 96 -9.58 2.70 -1.11
C GLN A 96 -10.37 4.02 -1.16
N GLN A 97 -10.89 4.46 0.00
CA GLN A 97 -11.41 5.82 0.16
C GLN A 97 -10.23 6.70 0.55
N PHE A 98 -9.97 7.74 -0.19
CA PHE A 98 -8.74 8.58 -0.08
C PHE A 98 -8.50 9.13 1.33
N ASN A 99 -9.56 9.23 2.17
CA ASN A 99 -9.54 9.72 3.54
C ASN A 99 -8.85 11.09 3.67
N LEU A 100 -9.04 11.95 2.67
CA LEU A 100 -8.62 13.34 2.73
C LEU A 100 -9.63 14.14 3.54
N VAL A 101 -9.18 15.21 4.17
CA VAL A 101 -10.05 16.19 4.83
C VAL A 101 -10.58 17.13 3.74
N PRO A 102 -11.88 17.08 3.38
CA PRO A 102 -12.39 17.74 2.17
C PRO A 102 -12.22 19.26 2.16
N ARG A 103 -12.33 19.89 3.33
CA ARG A 103 -12.28 21.34 3.53
C ARG A 103 -10.89 21.87 3.88
N LEU A 104 -9.85 21.06 3.75
CA LEU A 104 -8.46 21.50 3.81
C LEU A 104 -7.88 21.51 2.41
N ASP A 105 -6.92 22.41 2.19
CA ASP A 105 -6.14 22.40 0.95
C ASP A 105 -5.26 21.14 0.83
N VAL A 106 -4.77 20.90 -0.37
CA VAL A 106 -3.99 19.72 -0.71
C VAL A 106 -2.70 19.64 0.09
N ILE A 107 -1.97 20.75 0.19
CA ILE A 107 -0.68 20.77 0.90
C ILE A 107 -0.88 20.50 2.39
N THR A 108 -1.91 21.04 3.01
CA THR A 108 -2.26 20.73 4.41
C THR A 108 -2.63 19.26 4.58
N ASN A 109 -3.44 18.68 3.69
CA ASN A 109 -3.74 17.25 3.70
C ASN A 109 -2.47 16.38 3.66
N VAL A 110 -1.48 16.75 2.86
CA VAL A 110 -0.19 16.03 2.79
C VAL A 110 0.58 16.18 4.10
N MET A 111 0.67 17.40 4.65
CA MET A 111 1.37 17.68 5.91
C MET A 111 0.77 16.93 7.12
N LEU A 112 -0.54 16.59 7.11
CA LEU A 112 -1.15 15.73 8.12
C LEU A 112 -0.46 14.35 8.23
N GLY A 113 0.24 13.89 7.20
CA GLY A 113 1.05 12.66 7.27
C GLY A 113 2.16 12.72 8.32
N ARG A 114 2.63 13.90 8.73
CA ARG A 114 3.76 14.08 9.66
C ARG A 114 3.35 14.43 11.10
N LEU A 115 2.11 14.19 11.48
CA LEU A 115 1.62 14.56 12.82
C LEU A 115 2.26 13.74 13.97
N ASN A 116 2.75 12.54 13.69
CA ASN A 116 3.36 11.70 14.73
C ASN A 116 4.69 12.28 15.21
N GLY A 117 4.81 12.43 16.54
CA GLY A 117 6.01 12.95 17.18
C GLY A 117 6.12 14.48 17.26
N ARG A 118 5.12 15.23 16.73
CA ARG A 118 5.05 16.69 16.85
C ARG A 118 4.32 17.12 18.12
N ASN A 119 4.55 18.38 18.52
CA ASN A 119 3.82 19.01 19.63
C ASN A 119 2.32 19.03 19.32
N PRO A 120 1.45 18.49 20.21
CA PRO A 120 0.01 18.42 19.98
C PRO A 120 -0.64 19.80 19.75
N VAL A 121 -0.14 20.85 20.40
CA VAL A 121 -0.65 22.22 20.24
C VAL A 121 -0.38 22.76 18.83
N LEU A 122 0.83 22.54 18.31
CA LEU A 122 1.17 22.95 16.93
C LEU A 122 0.35 22.15 15.89
N ASN A 123 0.07 20.87 16.19
CA ASN A 123 -0.80 20.06 15.36
C ASN A 123 -2.23 20.57 15.34
N LEU A 124 -2.77 20.95 16.51
CA LEU A 124 -4.13 21.48 16.63
C LEU A 124 -4.28 22.83 15.89
N LEU A 125 -3.26 23.68 15.97
CA LEU A 125 -3.23 24.97 15.28
C LEU A 125 -2.80 24.88 13.82
N GLN A 126 -2.48 23.67 13.32
CA GLN A 126 -2.00 23.40 11.96
C GLN A 126 -0.79 24.27 11.55
N ILE A 127 0.08 24.59 12.52
CA ILE A 127 1.28 25.38 12.29
C ILE A 127 2.38 24.45 11.78
N PHE A 128 2.73 24.56 10.52
CA PHE A 128 3.79 23.80 9.87
C PHE A 128 5.01 24.66 9.57
N THR A 129 6.20 24.08 9.68
CA THR A 129 7.45 24.77 9.36
C THR A 129 7.62 24.90 7.85
N THR A 130 8.45 25.84 7.40
CA THR A 130 8.80 26.01 5.98
C THR A 130 9.44 24.72 5.40
N GLU A 131 10.22 24.02 6.21
CA GLU A 131 10.82 22.73 5.82
C GLU A 131 9.76 21.65 5.56
N GLU A 132 8.74 21.56 6.41
CA GLU A 132 7.63 20.60 6.23
C GLU A 132 6.78 20.95 5.00
N GLN A 133 6.55 22.24 4.74
CA GLN A 133 5.87 22.70 3.53
C GLN A 133 6.68 22.34 2.27
N LEU A 134 7.99 22.53 2.30
CA LEU A 134 8.87 22.18 1.19
C LEU A 134 8.87 20.66 0.93
N HIS A 135 8.90 19.84 1.99
CA HIS A 135 8.80 18.38 1.86
C HIS A 135 7.44 17.95 1.27
N ALA A 136 6.36 18.60 1.69
CA ALA A 136 5.02 18.33 1.14
C ALA A 136 4.93 18.71 -0.34
N LEU A 137 5.48 19.86 -0.73
CA LEU A 137 5.55 20.28 -2.14
C LEU A 137 6.37 19.30 -2.99
N LYS A 138 7.54 18.85 -2.51
CA LYS A 138 8.33 17.83 -3.20
C LYS A 138 7.57 16.51 -3.37
N ALA A 139 6.81 16.08 -2.35
CA ALA A 139 5.97 14.90 -2.47
C ALA A 139 4.85 15.07 -3.50
N LEU A 140 4.25 16.26 -3.59
CA LEU A 140 3.24 16.58 -4.60
C LEU A 140 3.84 16.70 -6.01
N GLU A 141 5.03 17.30 -6.14
CA GLU A 141 5.76 17.41 -7.41
C GLU A 141 6.13 16.03 -7.97
N ARG A 142 6.63 15.14 -7.12
CA ARG A 142 6.93 13.75 -7.48
C ARG A 142 5.73 13.02 -8.09
N LEU A 143 4.52 13.35 -7.66
CA LEU A 143 3.27 12.76 -8.14
C LEU A 143 2.58 13.60 -9.23
N ASP A 144 3.27 14.60 -9.77
CA ASP A 144 2.78 15.49 -10.85
C ASP A 144 1.44 16.17 -10.49
N ILE A 145 1.36 16.69 -9.25
CA ILE A 145 0.14 17.30 -8.71
C ILE A 145 0.41 18.59 -7.90
N ALA A 146 1.64 19.10 -7.92
CA ALA A 146 2.03 20.30 -7.17
C ALA A 146 1.19 21.55 -7.52
N ALA A 147 0.73 21.66 -8.77
CA ALA A 147 -0.12 22.77 -9.22
C ALA A 147 -1.47 22.86 -8.46
N THR A 148 -1.88 21.81 -7.76
CA THR A 148 -3.12 21.80 -6.98
C THR A 148 -2.90 22.07 -5.48
N ALA A 149 -1.68 22.38 -5.06
CA ALA A 149 -1.29 22.47 -3.64
C ALA A 149 -2.21 23.36 -2.79
N THR A 150 -2.72 24.45 -3.34
CA THR A 150 -3.61 25.41 -2.66
C THR A 150 -5.10 25.17 -2.91
N GLN A 151 -5.46 24.15 -3.70
CA GLN A 151 -6.86 23.81 -3.96
C GLN A 151 -7.43 23.00 -2.80
N TRP A 152 -8.73 23.09 -2.58
CA TRP A 152 -9.40 22.26 -1.59
C TRP A 152 -9.49 20.80 -2.07
N ALA A 153 -9.22 19.83 -1.19
CA ALA A 153 -9.20 18.44 -1.53
C ALA A 153 -10.54 17.94 -2.15
N GLN A 154 -11.66 18.50 -1.75
CA GLN A 154 -12.97 18.15 -2.30
C GLN A 154 -13.18 18.54 -3.77
N THR A 155 -12.39 19.47 -4.31
CA THR A 155 -12.51 19.93 -5.70
C THR A 155 -11.71 19.08 -6.68
N LEU A 156 -10.91 18.17 -6.18
CA LEU A 156 -10.04 17.30 -6.97
C LEU A 156 -10.80 16.13 -7.60
N SER A 157 -10.36 15.69 -8.78
CA SER A 157 -10.78 14.40 -9.34
C SER A 157 -10.33 13.22 -8.48
N GLY A 158 -10.97 12.05 -8.63
CA GLY A 158 -10.60 10.84 -7.87
C GLY A 158 -9.13 10.46 -8.03
N GLY A 159 -8.58 10.51 -9.25
CA GLY A 159 -7.17 10.25 -9.50
C GLY A 159 -6.23 11.27 -8.85
N GLN A 160 -6.64 12.55 -8.79
CA GLN A 160 -5.90 13.58 -8.07
C GLN A 160 -5.95 13.32 -6.56
N GLN A 161 -7.12 13.02 -5.99
CA GLN A 161 -7.27 12.69 -4.57
C GLN A 161 -6.41 11.50 -4.17
N GLN A 162 -6.34 10.46 -5.02
CA GLN A 162 -5.50 9.29 -4.77
C GLN A 162 -4.00 9.67 -4.74
N ARG A 163 -3.54 10.50 -5.67
CA ARG A 163 -2.15 10.99 -5.67
C ARG A 163 -1.84 11.84 -4.42
N VAL A 164 -2.77 12.64 -3.95
CA VAL A 164 -2.63 13.36 -2.67
C VAL A 164 -2.54 12.39 -1.49
N ALA A 165 -3.33 11.30 -1.49
CA ALA A 165 -3.24 10.27 -0.44
C ALA A 165 -1.87 9.56 -0.46
N ILE A 166 -1.30 9.31 -1.63
CA ILE A 166 0.08 8.77 -1.77
C ILE A 166 1.11 9.79 -1.26
N ALA A 167 1.00 11.08 -1.65
CA ALA A 167 1.88 12.13 -1.14
C ALA A 167 1.85 12.22 0.39
N ARG A 168 0.66 12.12 0.99
CA ARG A 168 0.50 12.08 2.45
C ARG A 168 1.17 10.85 3.06
N ALA A 169 1.11 9.69 2.42
CA ALA A 169 1.80 8.49 2.88
C ALA A 169 3.34 8.67 2.82
N LEU A 170 3.86 9.25 1.73
CA LEU A 170 5.29 9.55 1.58
C LEU A 170 5.80 10.55 2.62
N MET A 171 4.97 11.53 3.02
CA MET A 171 5.33 12.52 4.04
C MET A 171 5.65 11.89 5.41
N GLN A 172 5.22 10.66 5.67
CA GLN A 172 5.55 9.89 6.87
C GLN A 172 7.01 9.41 6.86
N GLY A 173 7.68 9.34 5.70
CA GLY A 173 8.99 8.69 5.53
C GLY A 173 8.91 7.17 5.75
N PRO A 174 7.99 6.45 5.09
CA PRO A 174 7.70 5.06 5.41
C PRO A 174 8.79 4.11 4.91
N LYS A 175 8.97 2.99 5.60
CA LYS A 175 9.74 1.82 5.14
C LYS A 175 8.90 0.87 4.31
N MET A 176 7.58 0.94 4.49
CA MET A 176 6.59 0.09 3.84
C MET A 176 5.33 0.89 3.53
N ILE A 177 4.74 0.65 2.37
CA ILE A 177 3.44 1.17 1.97
C ILE A 177 2.48 -0.01 1.76
N LEU A 178 1.33 0.07 2.42
CA LEU A 178 0.21 -0.84 2.22
C LEU A 178 -0.87 -0.10 1.43
N ALA A 179 -1.22 -0.59 0.25
CA ALA A 179 -2.22 0.05 -0.60
C ALA A 179 -3.46 -0.86 -0.73
N ASP A 180 -4.54 -0.45 -0.09
CA ASP A 180 -5.81 -1.18 -0.10
C ASP A 180 -6.66 -0.70 -1.29
N GLU A 181 -6.60 -1.44 -2.40
CA GLU A 181 -7.31 -1.16 -3.66
C GLU A 181 -7.05 0.26 -4.22
N PRO A 182 -5.77 0.65 -4.43
CA PRO A 182 -5.40 2.04 -4.72
C PRO A 182 -5.91 2.57 -6.05
N ILE A 183 -6.39 1.70 -6.93
CA ILE A 183 -6.87 2.04 -8.28
C ILE A 183 -8.35 1.76 -8.48
N ALA A 184 -9.05 1.27 -7.43
CA ALA A 184 -10.49 1.06 -7.51
C ALA A 184 -11.20 2.39 -7.79
N SER A 185 -12.16 2.39 -8.68
CA SER A 185 -12.94 3.58 -9.06
C SER A 185 -12.16 4.68 -9.83
N LEU A 186 -10.96 4.38 -10.33
CA LEU A 186 -10.21 5.28 -11.20
C LEU A 186 -10.39 4.86 -12.68
N ASP A 187 -10.37 5.85 -13.57
CA ASP A 187 -10.24 5.56 -15.00
C ASP A 187 -8.86 4.95 -15.32
N PRO A 188 -8.71 4.24 -16.44
CA PRO A 188 -7.48 3.50 -16.76
C PRO A 188 -6.21 4.36 -16.75
N ARG A 189 -6.29 5.62 -17.21
CA ARG A 189 -5.15 6.53 -17.25
C ARG A 189 -4.70 6.93 -15.85
N ASN A 190 -5.64 7.31 -14.98
CA ASN A 190 -5.31 7.67 -13.59
C ASN A 190 -4.84 6.45 -12.80
N ALA A 191 -5.44 5.29 -13.02
CA ALA A 191 -5.02 4.04 -12.40
C ALA A 191 -3.57 3.69 -12.78
N GLN A 192 -3.19 3.87 -14.06
CA GLN A 192 -1.83 3.66 -14.52
C GLN A 192 -0.84 4.61 -13.85
N ILE A 193 -1.15 5.92 -13.76
CA ILE A 193 -0.30 6.92 -13.08
C ILE A 193 -0.08 6.53 -11.60
N VAL A 194 -1.12 6.05 -10.93
CA VAL A 194 -1.04 5.61 -9.52
C VAL A 194 -0.12 4.40 -9.38
N MET A 195 -0.29 3.38 -10.23
CA MET A 195 0.54 2.17 -10.17
C MET A 195 2.00 2.45 -10.56
N ASP A 196 2.25 3.29 -11.57
CA ASP A 196 3.60 3.73 -11.92
C ASP A 196 4.25 4.48 -10.76
N SER A 197 3.50 5.36 -10.06
CA SER A 197 4.00 6.05 -8.87
C SER A 197 4.38 5.08 -7.75
N LEU A 198 3.58 4.04 -7.51
CA LEU A 198 3.88 3.02 -6.49
C LEU A 198 5.11 2.19 -6.88
N ARG A 199 5.28 1.86 -8.16
CA ARG A 199 6.48 1.18 -8.68
C ARG A 199 7.74 2.05 -8.52
N ASP A 200 7.66 3.35 -8.84
CA ASP A 200 8.78 4.27 -8.69
C ASP A 200 9.18 4.44 -7.21
N ILE A 201 8.20 4.46 -6.31
CA ILE A 201 8.42 4.46 -4.86
C ILE A 201 9.10 3.15 -4.41
N ASN A 202 8.67 2.02 -4.95
CA ASN A 202 9.27 0.72 -4.64
C ASN A 202 10.73 0.63 -5.13
N ALA A 203 11.04 1.18 -6.30
CA ALA A 203 12.39 1.22 -6.85
C ALA A 203 13.40 1.96 -5.94
N GLU A 204 12.94 2.79 -5.01
CA GLU A 204 13.77 3.43 -3.97
C GLU A 204 14.00 2.53 -2.75
N GLY A 205 13.56 1.28 -2.78
CA GLY A 205 13.74 0.29 -1.71
C GLY A 205 12.64 0.29 -0.66
N ILE A 206 11.54 1.03 -0.88
CA ILE A 206 10.35 0.98 -0.02
C ILE A 206 9.53 -0.27 -0.38
N THR A 207 9.22 -1.11 0.60
CA THR A 207 8.34 -2.26 0.39
C THR A 207 6.94 -1.78 0.04
N VAL A 208 6.33 -2.33 -1.02
CA VAL A 208 4.94 -2.02 -1.40
C VAL A 208 4.11 -3.30 -1.40
N ILE A 209 3.04 -3.33 -0.60
CA ILE A 209 2.06 -4.42 -0.61
C ILE A 209 0.73 -3.83 -1.04
N THR A 210 0.21 -4.26 -2.18
CA THR A 210 -1.00 -3.69 -2.76
C THR A 210 -2.08 -4.74 -3.00
N ASN A 211 -3.30 -4.44 -2.57
CA ASN A 211 -4.47 -5.23 -2.95
C ASN A 211 -4.91 -4.83 -4.36
N LEU A 212 -5.06 -5.82 -5.23
CA LEU A 212 -5.46 -5.63 -6.61
C LEU A 212 -6.63 -6.56 -6.96
N HIS A 213 -7.51 -6.09 -7.85
CA HIS A 213 -8.63 -6.90 -8.35
C HIS A 213 -8.32 -7.57 -9.69
N THR A 214 -7.45 -6.97 -10.51
CA THR A 214 -7.13 -7.44 -11.84
C THR A 214 -5.85 -8.25 -11.86
N LEU A 215 -5.91 -9.41 -12.50
CA LEU A 215 -4.77 -10.31 -12.68
C LEU A 215 -3.66 -9.65 -13.50
N ASP A 216 -4.04 -8.97 -14.58
CA ASP A 216 -3.09 -8.38 -15.51
C ASP A 216 -2.31 -7.22 -14.88
N THR A 217 -2.98 -6.38 -14.07
CA THR A 217 -2.26 -5.34 -13.30
C THR A 217 -1.29 -5.95 -12.29
N ALA A 218 -1.69 -7.02 -11.58
CA ALA A 218 -0.80 -7.69 -10.65
C ALA A 218 0.42 -8.28 -11.36
N ARG A 219 0.24 -8.90 -12.52
CA ARG A 219 1.34 -9.42 -13.35
C ARG A 219 2.26 -8.34 -13.88
N ALA A 220 1.70 -7.19 -14.27
CA ALA A 220 2.46 -6.12 -14.89
C ALA A 220 3.32 -5.32 -13.90
N TYR A 221 2.92 -5.25 -12.64
CA TYR A 221 3.55 -4.37 -11.65
C TYR A 221 4.24 -5.08 -10.49
N CYS A 222 3.81 -6.29 -10.12
CA CYS A 222 4.29 -6.95 -8.92
C CYS A 222 5.34 -8.01 -9.23
N GLU A 223 6.36 -8.10 -8.39
CA GLU A 223 7.40 -9.15 -8.47
C GLU A 223 6.93 -10.46 -7.83
N ARG A 224 5.97 -10.38 -6.93
CA ARG A 224 5.38 -11.52 -6.22
C ARG A 224 3.89 -11.31 -6.06
N ILE A 225 3.13 -12.38 -6.21
CA ILE A 225 1.68 -12.37 -6.11
C ILE A 225 1.25 -13.35 -5.02
N ILE A 226 0.42 -12.86 -4.10
CA ILE A 226 -0.22 -13.65 -3.05
C ILE A 226 -1.71 -13.76 -3.37
N GLY A 227 -2.17 -14.97 -3.64
CA GLY A 227 -3.57 -15.28 -3.89
C GLY A 227 -4.30 -15.67 -2.62
N MET A 228 -5.38 -14.95 -2.28
CA MET A 228 -6.21 -15.25 -1.11
C MET A 228 -7.59 -15.76 -1.51
N ALA A 229 -8.06 -16.82 -0.84
CA ALA A 229 -9.42 -17.33 -0.94
C ALA A 229 -9.93 -17.74 0.46
N ALA A 230 -11.16 -17.33 0.81
CA ALA A 230 -11.81 -17.67 2.09
C ALA A 230 -10.92 -17.45 3.34
N GLY A 231 -10.14 -16.38 3.36
CA GLY A 231 -9.26 -16.02 4.47
C GLY A 231 -7.89 -16.69 4.46
N LYS A 232 -7.62 -17.59 3.53
CA LYS A 232 -6.37 -18.37 3.43
C LYS A 232 -5.52 -17.89 2.25
N VAL A 233 -4.20 -18.05 2.37
CA VAL A 233 -3.29 -17.96 1.24
C VAL A 233 -3.36 -19.29 0.47
N VAL A 234 -3.77 -19.23 -0.79
CA VAL A 234 -3.89 -20.39 -1.68
C VAL A 234 -2.86 -20.37 -2.80
N PHE A 235 -2.18 -19.25 -2.98
CA PHE A 235 -1.08 -19.06 -3.92
C PHE A 235 -0.07 -18.07 -3.37
N ASP A 236 1.20 -18.32 -3.58
CA ASP A 236 2.32 -17.45 -3.24
C ASP A 236 3.46 -17.75 -4.23
N GLY A 237 3.67 -16.87 -5.20
CA GLY A 237 4.63 -17.11 -6.27
C GLY A 237 4.87 -15.88 -7.14
N THR A 238 5.63 -16.09 -8.22
CA THR A 238 5.92 -15.08 -9.23
C THR A 238 4.72 -14.86 -10.18
N PRO A 239 4.67 -13.72 -10.91
CA PRO A 239 3.65 -13.49 -11.94
C PRO A 239 3.56 -14.60 -12.99
N ASP A 240 4.68 -15.21 -13.37
CA ASP A 240 4.74 -16.26 -14.39
C ASP A 240 4.13 -17.60 -13.90
N GLU A 241 4.19 -17.86 -12.59
CA GLU A 241 3.57 -19.03 -11.95
C GLU A 241 2.05 -18.91 -11.79
N LEU A 242 1.49 -17.71 -12.00
CA LEU A 242 0.05 -17.46 -11.91
C LEU A 242 -0.68 -17.98 -13.15
N THR A 243 -0.85 -19.30 -13.24
CA THR A 243 -1.56 -19.96 -14.35
C THR A 243 -3.08 -19.73 -14.28
N SER A 244 -3.78 -20.05 -15.37
CA SER A 244 -5.26 -19.98 -15.41
C SER A 244 -5.91 -20.95 -14.39
N GLU A 245 -5.26 -22.06 -14.05
CA GLU A 245 -5.74 -23.01 -13.05
C GLU A 245 -5.60 -22.41 -11.63
N VAL A 246 -4.46 -21.81 -11.32
CA VAL A 246 -4.22 -21.08 -10.08
C VAL A 246 -5.23 -19.95 -9.93
N ALA A 247 -5.45 -19.16 -11.00
CA ALA A 247 -6.44 -18.09 -10.99
C ALA A 247 -7.88 -18.62 -10.71
N ARG A 248 -8.25 -19.78 -11.25
CA ARG A 248 -9.53 -20.45 -10.90
C ARG A 248 -9.61 -20.84 -9.43
N THR A 249 -8.52 -21.28 -8.82
CA THR A 249 -8.47 -21.60 -7.39
C THR A 249 -8.68 -20.35 -6.54
N ILE A 250 -8.10 -19.21 -6.93
CA ILE A 250 -8.21 -17.94 -6.20
C ILE A 250 -9.59 -17.33 -6.35
N TYR A 251 -10.13 -17.27 -7.57
CA TYR A 251 -11.36 -16.54 -7.90
C TYR A 251 -12.61 -17.42 -8.01
N GLY A 252 -12.46 -18.73 -8.14
CA GLY A 252 -13.55 -19.61 -8.56
C GLY A 252 -13.94 -19.41 -10.03
N ALA A 253 -14.80 -20.26 -10.58
CA ALA A 253 -15.18 -20.23 -11.99
C ALA A 253 -15.87 -18.90 -12.40
N ASP A 254 -16.76 -18.39 -11.54
CA ASP A 254 -17.51 -17.17 -11.83
C ASP A 254 -16.70 -15.89 -11.63
N GLY A 255 -15.90 -15.81 -10.55
CA GLY A 255 -15.08 -14.64 -10.25
C GLY A 255 -13.90 -14.44 -11.20
N LEU A 256 -13.44 -15.50 -11.86
CA LEU A 256 -12.36 -15.41 -12.85
C LEU A 256 -12.78 -14.58 -14.08
N LYS A 257 -14.03 -14.69 -14.53
CA LYS A 257 -14.54 -13.87 -15.64
C LYS A 257 -14.48 -12.39 -15.30
N GLU A 258 -14.88 -12.01 -14.09
CA GLU A 258 -14.87 -10.63 -13.60
C GLU A 258 -13.43 -10.09 -13.49
N ALA A 259 -12.49 -10.89 -12.98
CA ALA A 259 -11.08 -10.53 -12.85
C ALA A 259 -10.34 -10.37 -14.19
N LEU A 260 -10.81 -11.03 -15.27
CA LEU A 260 -10.27 -10.94 -16.62
C LEU A 260 -10.94 -9.85 -17.47
N THR A 261 -12.19 -9.45 -17.18
CA THR A 261 -12.94 -8.43 -17.94
C THR A 261 -12.68 -7.00 -17.48
N SER A 262 -12.09 -6.82 -16.30
CA SER A 262 -11.68 -5.52 -15.79
C SER A 262 -10.47 -5.01 -16.59
N THR A 263 -10.47 -3.73 -16.95
CA THR A 263 -9.45 -3.12 -17.82
C THR A 263 -8.03 -3.33 -17.29
N ALA A 264 -7.22 -4.05 -18.05
CA ALA A 264 -5.80 -4.26 -17.74
C ALA A 264 -5.02 -2.94 -17.88
N ILE A 265 -4.13 -2.69 -16.93
CA ILE A 265 -3.23 -1.53 -16.92
C ILE A 265 -1.81 -2.06 -17.04
N ALA A 266 -1.07 -1.58 -18.04
CA ALA A 266 0.34 -1.92 -18.25
C ALA A 266 1.25 -0.72 -17.92
N PRO A 267 2.48 -0.96 -17.44
CA PRO A 267 3.43 0.10 -17.14
C PRO A 267 3.77 0.96 -18.36
N ILE A 268 3.87 2.27 -18.16
CA ILE A 268 4.58 3.13 -19.13
C ILE A 268 6.08 2.85 -18.97
N ALA A 269 6.84 2.84 -20.07
CA ALA A 269 8.29 2.70 -20.03
C ALA A 269 8.91 3.67 -18.98
N PRO A 270 9.96 3.26 -18.25
CA PRO A 270 10.51 4.05 -17.15
C PRO A 270 10.86 5.46 -17.65
N ARG A 271 10.42 6.49 -16.93
CA ARG A 271 10.88 7.86 -17.17
C ARG A 271 12.39 7.86 -16.92
N VAL A 272 13.17 8.18 -17.95
CA VAL A 272 14.62 8.39 -17.80
C VAL A 272 14.79 9.47 -16.72
N PRO A 273 15.62 9.24 -15.68
CA PRO A 273 15.87 10.28 -14.67
C PRO A 273 16.37 11.53 -15.39
N ILE A 274 15.73 12.67 -15.16
CA ILE A 274 16.25 13.95 -15.60
C ILE A 274 17.58 14.13 -14.84
N ALA A 275 18.69 14.06 -15.57
CA ALA A 275 20.01 14.30 -15.02
C ALA A 275 19.99 15.65 -14.29
N THR A 276 20.26 15.64 -13.00
CA THR A 276 20.50 16.86 -12.23
C THR A 276 21.67 17.58 -12.87
N PRO A 277 21.55 18.87 -13.26
CA PRO A 277 22.70 19.63 -13.73
C PRO A 277 23.72 19.66 -12.59
N THR A 278 24.89 19.11 -12.82
CA THR A 278 26.05 19.29 -11.95
C THR A 278 26.40 20.78 -11.97
N ALA A 279 26.32 21.43 -10.81
CA ALA A 279 26.79 22.79 -10.58
C ALA A 279 28.33 22.85 -10.58
#